data_025d910949eb78bdef31da678055b13c
#
_entry.id   025d910949eb78bdef31da678055b13c
#
_cell.length_a   1.000
_cell.length_b   1.000
_cell.length_c   1.000
_cell.angle_alpha   90.00
_cell.angle_beta   90.00
_cell.angle_gamma   90.00
#
_symmetry.space_group_name_H-M   'P 1'
#
loop_
_entity.id
_entity.type
_entity.pdbx_description
1 polymer ?
#
loop_
_entity_poly.entity_id
_entity_poly.type
_entity_poly.pdbx_seq_one_letter_code
_entity_poly.pdbx_strand_id
1 'polypeptide(L)'
;VPRWRSRSDDFDAAVLEAFAQIDQSWHAELATLDLAVDTVPRMQLRRGQSWPREVIADGRVPLGRLISAGVDRNGQPTRARLVVFRQPLLRRTQSQDDLVDVVYGLLVELVAAYLEISPDEVMDGPSD
;
A
#
# COMPACT_ATOMS: atom_id res chain seq x y z
N VAL A 1 -16.97 4.84 28.84
CA VAL A 1 -15.90 5.81 28.60
C VAL A 1 -15.70 5.97 27.11
N PRO A 2 -15.84 7.19 26.57
CA PRO A 2 -15.57 7.37 25.15
C PRO A 2 -14.12 7.02 24.86
N ARG A 3 -13.93 6.22 23.82
CA ARG A 3 -12.58 5.91 23.35
C ARG A 3 -12.17 6.96 22.33
N TRP A 4 -11.08 7.62 22.61
CA TRP A 4 -10.50 8.53 21.66
C TRP A 4 -9.63 7.74 20.70
N ARG A 5 -9.96 7.83 19.41
CA ARG A 5 -9.07 7.31 18.37
C ARG A 5 -8.14 8.42 17.93
N SER A 6 -6.85 8.11 17.87
CA SER A 6 -5.89 9.01 17.27
C SER A 6 -6.04 9.02 15.75
N ARG A 7 -5.52 10.04 15.08
CA ARG A 7 -5.47 10.08 13.61
C ARG A 7 -4.69 8.90 13.04
N SER A 8 -3.64 8.45 13.75
CA SER A 8 -2.88 7.27 13.35
C SER A 8 -3.72 6.01 13.41
N ASP A 9 -4.53 5.85 14.47
CA ASP A 9 -5.40 4.68 14.59
C ASP A 9 -6.46 4.65 13.51
N ASP A 10 -7.03 5.80 13.17
CA ASP A 10 -8.02 5.90 12.09
C ASP A 10 -7.39 5.61 10.73
N PHE A 11 -6.17 6.09 10.50
CA PHE A 11 -5.43 5.79 9.28
C PHE A 11 -5.16 4.28 9.16
N ASP A 12 -4.64 3.67 10.23
CA ASP A 12 -4.34 2.24 10.24
C ASP A 12 -5.61 1.41 10.02
N ALA A 13 -6.73 1.82 10.61
CA ALA A 13 -8.02 1.16 10.41
C ALA A 13 -8.46 1.26 8.94
N ALA A 14 -8.28 2.41 8.30
CA ALA A 14 -8.61 2.59 6.89
C ALA A 14 -7.76 1.67 5.99
N VAL A 15 -6.47 1.57 6.29
CA VAL A 15 -5.57 0.69 5.54
C VAL A 15 -5.99 -0.77 5.67
N LEU A 16 -6.29 -1.21 6.89
CA LEU A 16 -6.74 -2.60 7.13
C LEU A 16 -8.07 -2.89 6.45
N GLU A 17 -9.01 -1.95 6.50
CA GLU A 17 -10.31 -2.10 5.84
C GLU A 17 -10.14 -2.22 4.32
N ALA A 18 -9.32 -1.36 3.73
CA ALA A 18 -9.06 -1.39 2.30
C ALA A 18 -8.37 -2.69 1.89
N PHE A 19 -7.35 -3.12 2.65
CA PHE A 19 -6.62 -4.35 2.37
C PHE A 19 -7.52 -5.57 2.49
N ALA A 20 -8.41 -5.60 3.48
CA ALA A 20 -9.34 -6.72 3.68
C ALA A 20 -10.22 -6.98 2.46
N GLN A 21 -10.62 -5.93 1.73
CA GLN A 21 -11.41 -6.07 0.52
C GLN A 21 -10.65 -6.84 -0.56
N ILE A 22 -9.35 -6.60 -0.68
CA ILE A 22 -8.49 -7.33 -1.64
C ILE A 22 -8.21 -8.74 -1.13
N ASP A 23 -7.92 -8.87 0.15
CA ASP A 23 -7.58 -10.13 0.78
C ASP A 23 -8.70 -11.17 0.67
N GLN A 24 -9.97 -10.74 0.64
CA GLN A 24 -11.10 -11.65 0.46
C GLN A 24 -10.94 -12.55 -0.78
N SER A 25 -10.39 -12.01 -1.85
CA SER A 25 -10.23 -12.73 -3.12
C SER A 25 -8.83 -13.31 -3.31
N TRP A 26 -7.84 -12.74 -2.64
CA TRP A 26 -6.43 -13.07 -2.88
C TRP A 26 -5.69 -13.57 -1.64
N HIS A 27 -6.42 -14.07 -0.66
CA HIS A 27 -5.83 -14.44 0.64
C HIS A 27 -4.63 -15.37 0.52
N ALA A 28 -4.73 -16.42 -0.28
CA ALA A 28 -3.65 -17.40 -0.46
C ALA A 28 -2.40 -16.76 -1.08
N GLU A 29 -2.60 -15.92 -2.10
CA GLU A 29 -1.51 -15.26 -2.83
C GLU A 29 -0.84 -14.16 -2.00
N LEU A 30 -1.54 -13.60 -1.03
CA LEU A 30 -1.04 -12.51 -0.19
C LEU A 30 -0.54 -12.98 1.17
N ALA A 31 -0.54 -14.29 1.42
CA ALA A 31 -0.23 -14.85 2.75
C ALA A 31 1.19 -14.51 3.24
N THR A 32 2.13 -14.30 2.32
CA THR A 32 3.52 -13.99 2.67
C THR A 32 3.88 -12.53 2.47
N LEU A 33 2.90 -11.68 2.23
CA LEU A 33 3.10 -10.25 2.01
C LEU A 33 2.82 -9.48 3.30
N ASP A 34 3.76 -8.65 3.70
CA ASP A 34 3.59 -7.77 4.85
C ASP A 34 3.01 -6.42 4.41
N LEU A 35 2.27 -5.79 5.30
CA LEU A 35 1.69 -4.47 5.09
C LEU A 35 2.22 -3.53 6.18
N ALA A 36 2.74 -2.39 5.77
CA ALA A 36 3.34 -1.42 6.70
C ALA A 36 2.87 0.00 6.39
N VAL A 37 2.95 0.84 7.39
CA VAL A 37 2.63 2.28 7.28
C VAL A 37 3.84 3.07 7.72
N ASP A 38 4.28 3.99 6.86
CA ASP A 38 5.28 5.00 7.21
C ASP A 38 4.64 6.39 7.21
N THR A 39 5.19 7.29 8.00
CA THR A 39 4.63 8.64 8.11
C THR A 39 4.86 9.44 6.83
N VAL A 40 6.09 9.46 6.33
CA VAL A 40 6.49 10.22 5.13
C VAL A 40 7.42 9.37 4.27
N PRO A 41 7.35 9.54 2.95
CA PRO A 41 8.31 8.87 2.08
C PRO A 41 9.69 9.53 2.22
N ARG A 42 10.73 8.70 2.16
CA ARG A 42 12.12 9.16 2.18
C ARG A 42 12.76 9.17 0.81
N MET A 43 12.05 8.62 -0.18
CA MET A 43 12.50 8.60 -1.56
C MET A 43 12.31 9.96 -2.21
N GLN A 44 13.24 10.33 -3.07
CA GLN A 44 13.14 11.54 -3.87
C GLN A 44 13.32 11.21 -5.34
N LEU A 45 12.57 11.90 -6.19
CA LEU A 45 12.69 11.77 -7.62
C LEU A 45 13.67 12.81 -8.13
N ARG A 46 14.71 12.37 -8.82
CA ARG A 46 15.67 13.27 -9.46
C ARG A 46 15.06 13.86 -10.73
N ARG A 47 15.54 15.03 -11.09
CA ARG A 47 15.08 15.73 -12.30
C ARG A 47 15.25 14.84 -13.54
N GLY A 48 14.20 14.74 -14.33
CA GLY A 48 14.20 13.92 -15.55
C GLY A 48 14.01 12.44 -15.34
N GLN A 49 13.83 12.00 -14.09
CA GLN A 49 13.57 10.59 -13.78
C GLN A 49 12.09 10.33 -13.57
N SER A 50 11.68 9.09 -13.82
CA SER A 50 10.35 8.58 -13.48
C SER A 50 10.47 7.62 -12.31
N TRP A 51 9.37 7.49 -11.54
CA TRP A 51 9.31 6.50 -10.48
C TRP A 51 9.36 5.09 -11.07
N PRO A 52 10.07 4.16 -10.41
CA PRO A 52 10.01 2.76 -10.83
C PRO A 52 8.61 2.19 -10.61
N ARG A 53 8.34 1.06 -11.24
CA ARG A 53 7.04 0.37 -11.19
C ARG A 53 6.58 0.05 -9.77
N GLU A 54 7.51 -0.15 -8.84
CA GLU A 54 7.24 -0.51 -7.45
C GLU A 54 6.77 0.69 -6.61
N VAL A 55 6.82 1.91 -7.15
CA VAL A 55 6.38 3.12 -6.45
C VAL A 55 5.13 3.65 -7.14
N ILE A 56 4.07 3.84 -6.36
CA ILE A 56 2.86 4.50 -6.81
C ILE A 56 2.88 5.91 -6.25
N ALA A 57 2.76 6.90 -7.14
CA ALA A 57 2.96 8.30 -6.76
C ALA A 57 1.94 9.21 -7.43
N ASP A 58 1.71 10.35 -6.79
CA ASP A 58 1.01 11.48 -7.38
C ASP A 58 2.08 12.51 -7.77
N GLY A 59 2.47 12.49 -9.06
CA GLY A 59 3.57 13.30 -9.54
C GLY A 59 4.87 12.95 -8.82
N ARG A 60 5.43 13.92 -8.10
CA ARG A 60 6.68 13.74 -7.37
C ARG A 60 6.48 13.20 -5.95
N VAL A 61 5.23 13.00 -5.52
CA VAL A 61 4.91 12.60 -4.16
C VAL A 61 4.56 11.11 -4.12
N PRO A 62 5.41 10.25 -3.55
CA PRO A 62 5.07 8.83 -3.39
C PRO A 62 3.91 8.66 -2.42
N LEU A 63 2.97 7.80 -2.77
CA LEU A 63 1.82 7.44 -1.93
C LEU A 63 2.01 6.06 -1.30
N GLY A 64 2.73 5.19 -1.97
CA GLY A 64 3.05 3.86 -1.48
C GLY A 64 4.11 3.20 -2.32
N ARG A 65 4.66 2.09 -1.82
CA ARG A 65 5.67 1.34 -2.56
C ARG A 65 5.62 -0.14 -2.22
N LEU A 66 6.07 -0.95 -3.16
CA LEU A 66 6.36 -2.37 -2.96
C LEU A 66 7.85 -2.53 -2.70
N ILE A 67 8.19 -3.21 -1.62
CA ILE A 67 9.55 -3.66 -1.35
C ILE A 67 9.58 -5.17 -1.58
N SER A 68 10.37 -5.61 -2.55
CA SER A 68 10.45 -7.02 -2.91
C SER A 68 11.10 -7.85 -1.81
N ALA A 69 10.72 -9.14 -1.74
CA ALA A 69 11.42 -10.09 -0.89
C ALA A 69 12.89 -10.16 -1.26
N GLY A 70 13.75 -10.36 -0.29
CA GLY A 70 15.18 -10.40 -0.50
C GLY A 70 15.90 -11.02 0.68
N VAL A 71 17.09 -10.48 0.96
CA VAL A 71 17.96 -10.95 2.04
C VAL A 71 18.44 -9.73 2.81
N ASP A 72 18.45 -9.82 4.14
CA ASP A 72 18.97 -8.74 4.98
C ASP A 72 20.50 -8.81 5.11
N ARG A 73 21.06 -7.92 5.94
CA ARG A 73 22.52 -7.84 6.13
C ARG A 73 23.11 -9.12 6.71
N ASN A 74 22.31 -9.91 7.44
CA ASN A 74 22.73 -11.15 8.08
C ASN A 74 22.51 -12.37 7.19
N GLY A 75 22.10 -12.17 5.94
CA GLY A 75 21.81 -13.26 5.02
C GLY A 75 20.46 -13.94 5.25
N GLN A 76 19.60 -13.36 6.09
CA GLN A 76 18.29 -13.93 6.38
C GLN A 76 17.26 -13.50 5.33
N PRO A 77 16.37 -14.40 4.89
CA PRO A 77 15.33 -14.02 3.95
C PRO A 77 14.38 -12.99 4.55
N THR A 78 13.97 -12.02 3.73
CA THR A 78 12.97 -11.03 4.10
C THR A 78 11.72 -11.22 3.25
N ARG A 79 10.56 -10.85 3.81
CA ARG A 79 9.28 -10.95 3.11
C ARG A 79 9.06 -9.70 2.26
N ALA A 80 8.32 -9.85 1.17
CA ALA A 80 7.84 -8.70 0.42
C ALA A 80 6.92 -7.86 1.31
N ARG A 81 6.91 -6.55 1.08
CA ARG A 81 6.17 -5.61 1.92
C ARG A 81 5.56 -4.51 1.07
N LEU A 82 4.29 -4.22 1.35
CA LEU A 82 3.65 -3.01 0.84
C LEU A 82 3.76 -1.93 1.93
N VAL A 83 4.18 -0.74 1.53
CA VAL A 83 4.28 0.41 2.43
C VAL A 83 3.37 1.50 1.92
N VAL A 84 2.50 2.04 2.77
CA VAL A 84 1.67 3.20 2.46
C VAL A 84 2.16 4.40 3.28
N PHE A 85 2.11 5.58 2.69
CA PHE A 85 2.64 6.80 3.32
C PHE A 85 1.49 7.65 3.85
N ARG A 86 1.44 7.77 5.18
CA ARG A 86 0.31 8.40 5.90
C ARG A 86 0.10 9.85 5.51
N GLN A 87 1.12 10.69 5.63
CA GLN A 87 0.93 12.13 5.43
C GLN A 87 0.49 12.50 4.01
N PRO A 88 1.11 11.97 2.96
CA PRO A 88 0.64 12.29 1.61
C PRO A 88 -0.81 11.89 1.37
N LEU A 89 -1.25 10.75 1.91
CA LEU A 89 -2.61 10.26 1.76
C LEU A 89 -3.61 11.11 2.55
N LEU A 90 -3.26 11.47 3.79
CA LEU A 90 -4.13 12.33 4.60
C LEU A 90 -4.31 13.72 3.99
N ARG A 91 -3.30 14.25 3.32
CA ARG A 91 -3.40 15.55 2.63
C ARG A 91 -4.33 15.52 1.43
N ARG A 92 -4.64 14.33 0.89
CA ARG A 92 -5.43 14.15 -0.33
C ARG A 92 -6.83 13.64 -0.06
N THR A 93 -7.20 13.48 1.21
CA THR A 93 -8.49 12.92 1.62
C THR A 93 -9.16 13.82 2.64
N GLN A 94 -10.50 13.82 2.65
CA GLN A 94 -11.29 14.73 3.49
C GLN A 94 -12.12 14.01 4.56
N SER A 95 -12.29 12.70 4.42
CA SER A 95 -13.09 11.91 5.35
C SER A 95 -12.49 10.52 5.48
N GLN A 96 -12.97 9.77 6.47
CA GLN A 96 -12.55 8.38 6.66
C GLN A 96 -12.95 7.51 5.46
N ASP A 97 -14.15 7.68 4.94
CA ASP A 97 -14.62 6.93 3.78
C ASP A 97 -13.78 7.25 2.53
N ASP A 98 -13.45 8.52 2.33
CA ASP A 98 -12.59 8.96 1.24
C ASP A 98 -11.19 8.33 1.38
N LEU A 99 -10.66 8.28 2.59
CA LEU A 99 -9.36 7.68 2.86
C LEU A 99 -9.37 6.18 2.51
N VAL A 100 -10.41 5.44 2.91
CA VAL A 100 -10.54 4.02 2.57
C VAL A 100 -10.54 3.82 1.06
N ASP A 101 -11.29 4.64 0.33
CA ASP A 101 -11.39 4.54 -1.14
C ASP A 101 -10.04 4.81 -1.81
N VAL A 102 -9.34 5.86 -1.38
CA VAL A 102 -8.04 6.22 -1.95
C VAL A 102 -6.99 5.15 -1.63
N VAL A 103 -6.97 4.67 -0.39
CA VAL A 103 -6.04 3.59 0.01
C VAL A 103 -6.36 2.31 -0.73
N TYR A 104 -7.63 1.98 -0.94
CA TYR A 104 -8.02 0.80 -1.72
C TYR A 104 -7.43 0.87 -3.13
N GLY A 105 -7.60 1.99 -3.84
CA GLY A 105 -7.04 2.16 -5.18
C GLY A 105 -5.53 2.03 -5.20
N LEU A 106 -4.85 2.62 -4.20
CA LEU A 106 -3.40 2.51 -4.05
C LEU A 106 -2.97 1.04 -3.83
N LEU A 107 -3.65 0.34 -2.92
CA LEU A 107 -3.32 -1.06 -2.62
C LEU A 107 -3.59 -1.98 -3.81
N VAL A 108 -4.64 -1.72 -4.59
CA VAL A 108 -4.89 -2.47 -5.84
C VAL A 108 -3.69 -2.36 -6.77
N GLU A 109 -3.15 -1.16 -6.97
CA GLU A 109 -1.98 -0.97 -7.82
C GLU A 109 -0.73 -1.64 -7.25
N LEU A 110 -0.51 -1.57 -5.95
CA LEU A 110 0.63 -2.21 -5.31
C LEU A 110 0.54 -3.74 -5.35
N VAL A 111 -0.64 -4.29 -5.12
CA VAL A 111 -0.88 -5.75 -5.24
C VAL A 111 -0.71 -6.20 -6.68
N ALA A 112 -1.18 -5.41 -7.63
CA ALA A 112 -0.98 -5.68 -9.06
C ALA A 112 0.51 -5.78 -9.40
N ALA A 113 1.32 -4.86 -8.88
CA ALA A 113 2.76 -4.91 -9.05
C ALA A 113 3.37 -6.15 -8.40
N TYR A 114 2.92 -6.51 -7.21
CA TYR A 114 3.41 -7.69 -6.48
C TYR A 114 3.07 -8.99 -7.19
N LEU A 115 1.83 -9.14 -7.66
CA LEU A 115 1.37 -10.34 -8.37
C LEU A 115 1.73 -10.33 -9.85
N GLU A 116 2.23 -9.23 -10.37
CA GLU A 116 2.56 -9.03 -11.78
C GLU A 116 1.36 -9.25 -12.71
N ILE A 117 0.21 -8.70 -12.29
CA ILE A 117 -1.04 -8.70 -13.05
C ILE A 117 -1.56 -7.28 -13.17
N SER A 118 -2.65 -7.09 -13.92
CA SER A 118 -3.25 -5.76 -14.05
C SER A 118 -4.07 -5.40 -12.81
N PRO A 119 -4.25 -4.10 -12.53
CA PRO A 119 -5.16 -3.67 -11.47
C PRO A 119 -6.59 -4.19 -11.65
N ASP A 120 -7.08 -4.28 -12.87
CA ASP A 120 -8.42 -4.82 -13.14
C ASP A 120 -8.53 -6.28 -12.71
N GLU A 121 -7.52 -7.09 -12.96
CA GLU A 121 -7.48 -8.47 -12.50
C GLU A 121 -7.50 -8.58 -10.97
N VAL A 122 -6.81 -7.65 -10.28
CA VAL A 122 -6.84 -7.61 -8.81
C VAL A 122 -8.26 -7.37 -8.32
N MET A 123 -8.97 -6.41 -8.92
CA MET A 123 -10.34 -6.08 -8.52
C MET A 123 -11.34 -7.19 -8.86
N ASP A 124 -11.14 -7.87 -9.99
CA ASP A 124 -12.03 -8.95 -10.43
C ASP A 124 -11.87 -10.23 -9.61
N GLY A 125 -10.71 -10.43 -9.02
CA GLY A 125 -10.38 -11.64 -8.29
C GLY A 125 -9.75 -12.71 -9.19
N PRO A 126 -9.22 -13.79 -8.56
CA PRO A 126 -8.57 -14.86 -9.31
C PRO A 126 -9.54 -15.57 -10.25
N SER A 127 -9.07 -15.93 -11.44
CA SER A 127 -9.82 -16.76 -12.37
C SER A 127 -9.79 -18.22 -11.94
N ASP A 128 -10.89 -18.88 -12.12
CA ASP A 128 -10.97 -20.34 -11.86
C ASP A 128 -10.33 -21.15 -12.99
#